data_119e5e2d9e71c835b9504a870019ec46
#
_entry.id   119e5e2d9e71c835b9504a870019ec46
#
_cell.length_a   1.000
_cell.length_b   1.000
_cell.length_c   1.000
_cell.angle_alpha   90.00
_cell.angle_beta   90.00
_cell.angle_gamma   90.00
#
_symmetry.space_group_name_H-M   'P 1'
#
loop_
_entity.id
_entity.type
_entity.pdbx_description
1 polymer ?
#
loop_
_entity_poly.entity_id
_entity_poly.type
_entity_poly.pdbx_seq_one_letter_code
_entity_poly.pdbx_strand_id
1 'polypeptide(L)'
;MATGKDSEPQEVQALVIDSNATSRSILVAQLREYGVTKVVQCSRVRDARNRLEHTVFDYVLCEQYFTESNHSGQTLLDDLRRAQLLPFSTVFFMVTAEASYAAVAEAAESALDGYLLKPFTPSTLFERLSLARLRKVHLKPIFDAIEQEDFETAAALCTERFEARQPYWLYAARIGTELLLRLGRHAQARTLFEAVIAARALPWAKLGVARAQIESGQAARAISTLQGLLGEDASFA
;
A
#
# COMPACT_ATOMS: atom_id res chain seq x y z
N MET A 1 -17.98 -41.63 2.63
CA MET A 1 -18.85 -40.48 2.34
C MET A 1 -18.37 -39.31 3.18
N ALA A 2 -17.53 -38.46 2.62
CA ALA A 2 -17.07 -37.22 3.29
C ALA A 2 -17.94 -36.10 2.76
N THR A 3 -18.80 -35.57 3.64
CA THR A 3 -19.64 -34.41 3.40
C THR A 3 -18.71 -33.20 3.27
N GLY A 4 -18.62 -32.66 2.05
CA GLY A 4 -18.01 -31.35 1.81
C GLY A 4 -18.73 -30.32 2.67
N LYS A 5 -18.01 -29.65 3.55
CA LYS A 5 -18.46 -28.40 4.14
C LYS A 5 -18.56 -27.41 3.00
N ASP A 6 -19.75 -27.10 2.56
CA ASP A 6 -20.06 -25.92 1.77
C ASP A 6 -19.55 -24.72 2.58
N SER A 7 -18.43 -24.13 2.12
CA SER A 7 -17.99 -22.85 2.66
C SER A 7 -19.05 -21.84 2.28
N GLU A 8 -19.77 -21.31 3.25
CA GLU A 8 -20.65 -20.14 3.05
C GLU A 8 -19.87 -19.08 2.25
N PRO A 9 -20.51 -18.44 1.26
CA PRO A 9 -19.85 -17.39 0.49
C PRO A 9 -19.38 -16.33 1.46
N GLN A 10 -18.06 -16.13 1.54
CA GLN A 10 -17.43 -15.19 2.44
C GLN A 10 -18.00 -13.79 2.16
N GLU A 11 -18.69 -13.21 3.15
CA GLU A 11 -19.34 -11.91 3.04
C GLU A 11 -18.26 -10.84 2.79
N VAL A 12 -18.23 -10.24 1.58
CA VAL A 12 -17.28 -9.20 1.23
C VAL A 12 -17.74 -7.88 1.83
N GLN A 13 -16.90 -7.28 2.67
CA GLN A 13 -17.22 -6.06 3.41
C GLN A 13 -16.34 -4.88 2.97
N ALA A 14 -16.95 -3.70 2.83
CA ALA A 14 -16.23 -2.47 2.55
C ALA A 14 -16.58 -1.34 3.53
N LEU A 15 -15.61 -0.48 3.79
CA LEU A 15 -15.77 0.78 4.52
C LEU A 15 -15.53 1.95 3.57
N VAL A 16 -16.48 2.87 3.49
CA VAL A 16 -16.38 4.13 2.75
C VAL A 16 -16.29 5.28 3.72
N ILE A 17 -15.22 6.07 3.62
CA ILE A 17 -14.92 7.19 4.51
C ILE A 17 -14.80 8.46 3.67
N ASP A 18 -15.80 9.32 3.71
CA ASP A 18 -15.84 10.58 2.95
C ASP A 18 -16.80 11.55 3.65
N SER A 19 -16.42 12.81 3.83
CA SER A 19 -17.29 13.81 4.46
C SER A 19 -18.49 14.17 3.58
N ASN A 20 -18.36 14.08 2.25
CA ASN A 20 -19.41 14.39 1.30
C ASN A 20 -20.43 13.24 1.16
N ALA A 21 -21.68 13.48 1.54
CA ALA A 21 -22.75 12.49 1.51
C ALA A 21 -23.05 11.96 0.09
N THR A 22 -23.00 12.81 -0.92
CA THR A 22 -23.23 12.42 -2.33
C THR A 22 -22.12 11.51 -2.83
N SER A 23 -20.86 11.87 -2.57
CA SER A 23 -19.70 11.06 -2.90
C SER A 23 -19.77 9.67 -2.23
N ARG A 24 -20.13 9.61 -0.95
CA ARG A 24 -20.33 8.32 -0.24
C ARG A 24 -21.42 7.47 -0.91
N SER A 25 -22.57 8.08 -1.25
CA SER A 25 -23.68 7.34 -1.85
C SER A 25 -23.31 6.76 -3.21
N ILE A 26 -22.55 7.49 -4.02
CA ILE A 26 -22.04 7.02 -5.31
C ILE A 26 -21.10 5.84 -5.12
N LEU A 27 -20.11 5.95 -4.23
CA LEU A 27 -19.17 4.88 -3.93
C LEU A 27 -19.86 3.61 -3.42
N VAL A 28 -20.87 3.77 -2.56
CA VAL A 28 -21.68 2.64 -2.06
C VAL A 28 -22.41 1.93 -3.19
N ALA A 29 -23.02 2.68 -4.09
CA ALA A 29 -23.73 2.10 -5.25
C ALA A 29 -22.76 1.31 -6.14
N GLN A 30 -21.62 1.90 -6.47
CA GLN A 30 -20.58 1.25 -7.28
C GLN A 30 -20.01 -0.01 -6.60
N LEU A 31 -19.73 0.03 -5.29
CA LEU A 31 -19.22 -1.14 -4.56
C LEU A 31 -20.25 -2.29 -4.53
N ARG A 32 -21.54 -1.98 -4.40
CA ARG A 32 -22.60 -2.99 -4.51
C ARG A 32 -22.68 -3.60 -5.89
N GLU A 33 -22.56 -2.79 -6.93
CA GLU A 33 -22.48 -3.27 -8.32
C GLU A 33 -21.26 -4.15 -8.56
N TYR A 34 -20.12 -3.85 -7.89
CA TYR A 34 -18.92 -4.68 -7.91
C TYR A 34 -19.09 -6.03 -7.17
N GLY A 35 -20.17 -6.20 -6.37
CA GLY A 35 -20.44 -7.42 -5.63
C GLY A 35 -20.09 -7.38 -4.14
N VAL A 36 -19.80 -6.20 -3.59
CA VAL A 36 -19.61 -6.05 -2.14
C VAL A 36 -20.96 -6.17 -1.44
N THR A 37 -21.09 -7.17 -0.56
CA THR A 37 -22.36 -7.50 0.08
C THR A 37 -22.71 -6.55 1.24
N LYS A 38 -21.68 -6.08 1.98
CA LYS A 38 -21.87 -5.18 3.11
C LYS A 38 -20.99 -3.94 2.98
N VAL A 39 -21.60 -2.77 2.89
CA VAL A 39 -20.89 -1.48 2.83
C VAL A 39 -21.25 -0.62 4.03
N VAL A 40 -20.25 -0.32 4.85
CA VAL A 40 -20.34 0.60 5.99
C VAL A 40 -19.89 1.97 5.55
N GLN A 41 -20.52 3.02 6.06
CA GLN A 41 -20.23 4.41 5.73
C GLN A 41 -19.81 5.19 6.96
N CYS A 42 -18.78 6.01 6.84
CA CYS A 42 -18.36 6.98 7.85
C CYS A 42 -18.15 8.35 7.21
N SER A 43 -18.61 9.40 7.87
CA SER A 43 -18.37 10.79 7.44
C SER A 43 -17.15 11.42 8.13
N ARG A 44 -16.63 10.79 9.19
CA ARG A 44 -15.53 11.29 10.01
C ARG A 44 -14.47 10.23 10.20
N VAL A 45 -13.23 10.65 10.24
CA VAL A 45 -12.04 9.81 10.49
C VAL A 45 -12.16 9.05 11.82
N ARG A 46 -12.63 9.70 12.88
CA ARG A 46 -12.81 9.10 14.21
C ARG A 46 -13.78 7.91 14.20
N ASP A 47 -14.91 8.05 13.49
CA ASP A 47 -15.91 6.98 13.42
C ASP A 47 -15.38 5.79 12.61
N ALA A 48 -14.62 6.08 11.54
CA ALA A 48 -13.94 5.07 10.74
C ALA A 48 -12.91 4.28 11.57
N ARG A 49 -12.08 4.97 12.37
CA ARG A 49 -11.13 4.33 13.28
C ARG A 49 -11.82 3.38 14.24
N ASN A 50 -12.88 3.82 14.91
CA ASN A 50 -13.65 2.98 15.84
C ASN A 50 -14.23 1.72 15.13
N ARG A 51 -14.62 1.84 13.85
CA ARG A 51 -15.08 0.68 13.09
C ARG A 51 -13.95 -0.31 12.78
N LEU A 52 -12.79 0.19 12.40
CA LEU A 52 -11.61 -0.60 12.06
C LEU A 52 -10.98 -1.28 13.30
N GLU A 53 -11.19 -0.74 14.50
CA GLU A 53 -10.79 -1.39 15.76
C GLU A 53 -11.56 -2.68 16.04
N HIS A 54 -12.76 -2.84 15.49
CA HIS A 54 -13.66 -3.96 15.83
C HIS A 54 -14.08 -4.80 14.62
N THR A 55 -13.73 -4.37 13.41
CA THR A 55 -14.15 -5.05 12.17
C THR A 55 -13.06 -4.99 11.13
N VAL A 56 -12.73 -6.14 10.56
CA VAL A 56 -11.85 -6.24 9.39
C VAL A 56 -12.68 -6.08 8.13
N PHE A 57 -12.24 -5.20 7.24
CA PHE A 57 -12.87 -4.96 5.94
C PHE A 57 -11.98 -5.48 4.82
N ASP A 58 -12.57 -6.01 3.75
CA ASP A 58 -11.84 -6.37 2.53
C ASP A 58 -11.36 -5.14 1.79
N TYR A 59 -12.19 -4.09 1.77
CA TYR A 59 -11.91 -2.83 1.10
C TYR A 59 -12.16 -1.63 2.01
N VAL A 60 -11.23 -0.69 1.99
CA VAL A 60 -11.40 0.63 2.61
C VAL A 60 -11.16 1.69 1.52
N LEU A 61 -12.17 2.52 1.26
CA LEU A 61 -12.09 3.67 0.37
C LEU A 61 -12.19 4.94 1.22
N CYS A 62 -11.12 5.71 1.25
CA CYS A 62 -10.97 6.86 2.14
C CYS A 62 -10.70 8.14 1.36
N GLU A 63 -11.49 9.19 1.60
CA GLU A 63 -11.18 10.54 1.13
C GLU A 63 -9.86 11.01 1.72
N GLN A 64 -9.06 11.72 0.93
CA GLN A 64 -7.77 12.24 1.38
C GLN A 64 -7.90 13.42 2.32
N TYR A 65 -8.78 14.36 2.01
CA TYR A 65 -8.95 15.60 2.76
C TYR A 65 -10.33 15.70 3.38
N PHE A 66 -10.38 15.92 4.70
CA PHE A 66 -11.62 16.11 5.43
C PHE A 66 -11.75 17.58 5.82
N THR A 67 -12.84 18.21 5.39
CA THR A 67 -13.10 19.65 5.60
C THR A 67 -13.24 20.08 7.06
N GLU A 68 -13.58 19.14 7.94
CA GLU A 68 -13.88 19.46 9.35
C GLU A 68 -12.75 19.10 10.33
N SER A 69 -11.60 18.63 9.84
CA SER A 69 -10.50 18.19 10.72
C SER A 69 -9.13 18.41 10.09
N ASN A 70 -8.13 18.64 10.95
CA ASN A 70 -6.72 18.63 10.53
C ASN A 70 -6.21 17.19 10.19
N HIS A 71 -7.10 16.19 10.14
CA HIS A 71 -6.75 14.82 9.83
C HIS A 71 -7.00 14.53 8.36
N SER A 72 -5.99 14.00 7.69
CA SER A 72 -6.10 13.47 6.33
C SER A 72 -6.37 11.97 6.34
N GLY A 73 -6.83 11.44 5.20
CA GLY A 73 -6.91 9.98 5.00
C GLY A 73 -5.54 9.31 5.13
N GLN A 74 -4.46 10.02 4.75
CA GLN A 74 -3.09 9.53 4.92
C GLN A 74 -2.74 9.39 6.41
N THR A 75 -3.03 10.40 7.22
CA THR A 75 -2.80 10.33 8.68
C THR A 75 -3.57 9.16 9.31
N LEU A 76 -4.80 8.92 8.87
CA LEU A 76 -5.58 7.76 9.32
C LEU A 76 -4.89 6.44 8.96
N LEU A 77 -4.43 6.30 7.72
CA LEU A 77 -3.73 5.08 7.27
C LEU A 77 -2.48 4.82 8.10
N ASP A 78 -1.66 5.83 8.32
CA ASP A 78 -0.41 5.73 9.09
C ASP A 78 -0.69 5.33 10.54
N ASP A 79 -1.72 5.92 11.15
CA ASP A 79 -2.14 5.57 12.51
C ASP A 79 -2.67 4.14 12.60
N LEU A 80 -3.48 3.70 11.62
CA LEU A 80 -4.01 2.34 11.59
C LEU A 80 -2.90 1.30 11.40
N ARG A 81 -1.90 1.58 10.55
CA ARG A 81 -0.75 0.70 10.35
C ARG A 81 0.12 0.64 11.60
N ARG A 82 0.39 1.78 12.23
CA ARG A 82 1.18 1.84 13.47
C ARG A 82 0.49 1.10 14.63
N ALA A 83 -0.83 1.19 14.71
CA ALA A 83 -1.64 0.52 15.72
C ALA A 83 -1.97 -0.95 15.38
N GLN A 84 -1.50 -1.47 14.22
CA GLN A 84 -1.81 -2.82 13.71
C GLN A 84 -3.32 -3.10 13.56
N LEU A 85 -4.10 -2.06 13.29
CA LEU A 85 -5.56 -2.14 13.13
C LEU A 85 -5.99 -2.37 11.68
N LEU A 86 -5.05 -2.37 10.73
CA LEU A 86 -5.30 -2.58 9.32
C LEU A 86 -4.48 -3.77 8.83
N PRO A 87 -5.08 -4.98 8.72
CA PRO A 87 -4.40 -6.14 8.17
C PRO A 87 -3.86 -5.89 6.76
N PHE A 88 -2.75 -6.51 6.41
CA PHE A 88 -2.19 -6.40 5.06
C PHE A 88 -3.09 -6.99 3.97
N SER A 89 -4.02 -7.87 4.36
CA SER A 89 -5.05 -8.41 3.46
C SER A 89 -6.09 -7.37 3.03
N THR A 90 -6.33 -6.32 3.83
CA THR A 90 -7.25 -5.23 3.50
C THR A 90 -6.70 -4.39 2.36
N VAL A 91 -7.53 -4.15 1.35
CA VAL A 91 -7.24 -3.25 0.23
C VAL A 91 -7.64 -1.83 0.62
N PHE A 92 -6.66 -0.92 0.73
CA PHE A 92 -6.89 0.47 1.11
C PHE A 92 -6.65 1.42 -0.07
N PHE A 93 -7.70 2.12 -0.48
CA PHE A 93 -7.65 3.12 -1.55
C PHE A 93 -7.87 4.53 -1.00
N MET A 94 -7.00 5.45 -1.41
CA MET A 94 -7.25 6.87 -1.26
C MET A 94 -8.09 7.38 -2.42
N VAL A 95 -9.14 8.13 -2.15
CA VAL A 95 -10.07 8.69 -3.15
C VAL A 95 -10.07 10.21 -3.00
N THR A 96 -9.69 10.95 -4.04
CA THR A 96 -9.56 12.42 -3.95
C THR A 96 -9.89 13.12 -5.25
N ALA A 97 -10.23 14.41 -5.15
CA ALA A 97 -10.36 15.30 -6.30
C ALA A 97 -9.04 16.02 -6.66
N GLU A 98 -8.02 15.92 -5.82
CA GLU A 98 -6.75 16.61 -6.02
C GLU A 98 -5.76 15.76 -6.82
N ALA A 99 -5.29 16.32 -7.93
CA ALA A 99 -4.34 15.68 -8.87
C ALA A 99 -2.91 16.23 -8.71
N SER A 100 -2.55 16.73 -7.51
CA SER A 100 -1.20 17.26 -7.34
C SER A 100 -0.15 16.14 -7.46
N TYR A 101 0.99 16.45 -8.09
CA TYR A 101 2.12 15.52 -8.20
C TYR A 101 2.60 15.04 -6.82
N ALA A 102 2.59 15.94 -5.83
CA ALA A 102 2.97 15.62 -4.44
C ALA A 102 2.06 14.53 -3.84
N ALA A 103 0.73 14.64 -4.01
CA ALA A 103 -0.22 13.66 -3.51
C ALA A 103 -0.06 12.28 -4.18
N VAL A 104 0.24 12.26 -5.48
CA VAL A 104 0.50 11.02 -6.22
C VAL A 104 1.84 10.39 -5.81
N ALA A 105 2.88 11.20 -5.61
CA ALA A 105 4.19 10.74 -5.15
C ALA A 105 4.13 10.19 -3.72
N GLU A 106 3.46 10.89 -2.80
CA GLU A 106 3.22 10.44 -1.42
C GLU A 106 2.44 9.12 -1.39
N ALA A 107 1.42 8.98 -2.24
CA ALA A 107 0.67 7.73 -2.40
C ALA A 107 1.53 6.58 -2.93
N ALA A 108 2.51 6.87 -3.79
CA ALA A 108 3.45 5.86 -4.29
C ALA A 108 4.44 5.38 -3.21
N GLU A 109 4.73 6.19 -2.21
CA GLU A 109 5.61 5.89 -1.08
C GLU A 109 4.88 5.30 0.13
N SER A 110 3.58 5.51 0.20
CA SER A 110 2.76 5.05 1.32
C SER A 110 2.34 3.58 1.18
N ALA A 111 1.84 3.01 2.27
CA ALA A 111 1.30 1.65 2.31
C ALA A 111 -0.07 1.51 1.59
N LEU A 112 -0.38 2.44 0.68
CA LEU A 112 -1.60 2.43 -0.12
C LEU A 112 -1.59 1.31 -1.16
N ASP A 113 -2.74 0.71 -1.36
CA ASP A 113 -2.95 -0.24 -2.46
C ASP A 113 -3.29 0.46 -3.78
N GLY A 114 -3.77 1.70 -3.71
CA GLY A 114 -4.04 2.52 -4.86
C GLY A 114 -4.64 3.88 -4.53
N TYR A 115 -4.69 4.70 -5.56
CA TYR A 115 -5.21 6.04 -5.54
C TYR A 115 -6.26 6.19 -6.63
N LEU A 116 -7.40 6.80 -6.32
CA LEU A 116 -8.48 7.06 -7.25
C LEU A 116 -8.75 8.56 -7.34
N LEU A 117 -8.50 9.12 -8.52
CA LEU A 117 -8.76 10.53 -8.78
C LEU A 117 -10.20 10.71 -9.26
N LYS A 118 -10.97 11.54 -8.55
CA LYS A 118 -12.31 11.97 -8.96
C LYS A 118 -12.23 12.99 -10.12
N PRO A 119 -13.10 12.88 -11.15
CA PRO A 119 -14.13 11.87 -11.34
C PRO A 119 -13.56 10.57 -11.96
N PHE A 120 -14.12 9.43 -11.58
CA PHE A 120 -13.80 8.13 -12.17
C PHE A 120 -15.07 7.34 -12.53
N THR A 121 -14.93 6.38 -13.44
CA THR A 121 -16.03 5.51 -13.84
C THR A 121 -16.13 4.27 -12.96
N PRO A 122 -17.29 3.60 -12.85
CA PRO A 122 -17.42 2.32 -12.17
C PRO A 122 -16.39 1.29 -12.67
N SER A 123 -16.17 1.21 -13.99
CA SER A 123 -15.20 0.29 -14.59
C SER A 123 -13.77 0.55 -14.10
N THR A 124 -13.37 1.81 -13.98
CA THR A 124 -12.05 2.18 -13.43
C THR A 124 -11.90 1.74 -11.97
N LEU A 125 -12.94 1.95 -11.15
CA LEU A 125 -12.95 1.48 -9.77
C LEU A 125 -12.81 -0.04 -9.70
N PHE A 126 -13.62 -0.77 -10.47
CA PHE A 126 -13.66 -2.24 -10.47
C PHE A 126 -12.33 -2.85 -10.92
N GLU A 127 -11.74 -2.33 -11.99
CA GLU A 127 -10.42 -2.75 -12.46
C GLU A 127 -9.36 -2.57 -11.36
N ARG A 128 -9.29 -1.39 -10.75
CA ARG A 128 -8.29 -1.09 -9.73
C ARG A 128 -8.46 -1.92 -8.46
N LEU A 129 -9.69 -2.12 -7.99
CA LEU A 129 -9.97 -2.97 -6.82
C LEU A 129 -9.57 -4.42 -7.11
N SER A 130 -9.92 -4.93 -8.31
CA SER A 130 -9.57 -6.30 -8.72
C SER A 130 -8.07 -6.51 -8.80
N LEU A 131 -7.32 -5.58 -9.40
CA LEU A 131 -5.86 -5.65 -9.48
C LEU A 131 -5.20 -5.59 -8.09
N ALA A 132 -5.69 -4.73 -7.20
CA ALA A 132 -5.18 -4.65 -5.84
C ALA A 132 -5.46 -5.93 -5.05
N ARG A 133 -6.67 -6.48 -5.15
CA ARG A 133 -7.02 -7.76 -4.51
C ARG A 133 -6.16 -8.89 -5.03
N LEU A 134 -5.98 -8.99 -6.34
CA LEU A 134 -5.13 -10.01 -6.96
C LEU A 134 -3.69 -9.92 -6.45
N ARG A 135 -3.14 -8.70 -6.32
CA ARG A 135 -1.83 -8.46 -5.72
C ARG A 135 -1.76 -8.97 -4.29
N LYS A 136 -2.78 -8.68 -3.45
CA LYS A 136 -2.85 -9.17 -2.06
C LYS A 136 -2.83 -10.70 -2.00
N VAL A 137 -3.57 -11.36 -2.88
CA VAL A 137 -3.59 -12.84 -2.96
C VAL A 137 -2.20 -13.40 -3.29
N HIS A 138 -1.53 -12.82 -4.30
CA HIS A 138 -0.19 -13.28 -4.70
C HIS A 138 0.88 -13.04 -3.63
N LEU A 139 0.74 -11.97 -2.85
CA LEU A 139 1.71 -11.60 -1.81
C LEU A 139 1.31 -12.09 -0.41
N LYS A 140 0.22 -12.85 -0.30
CA LYS A 140 -0.29 -13.34 0.97
C LYS A 140 0.78 -14.01 1.85
N PRO A 141 1.65 -14.91 1.35
CA PRO A 141 2.68 -15.53 2.19
C PRO A 141 3.63 -14.52 2.82
N ILE A 142 3.97 -13.43 2.09
CA ILE A 142 4.81 -12.34 2.61
C ILE A 142 4.07 -11.58 3.71
N PHE A 143 2.80 -11.26 3.48
CA PHE A 143 1.99 -10.53 4.46
C PHE A 143 1.71 -11.36 5.71
N ASP A 144 1.43 -12.65 5.57
CA ASP A 144 1.24 -13.56 6.71
C ASP A 144 2.52 -13.60 7.60
N ALA A 145 3.70 -13.66 7.00
CA ALA A 145 4.96 -13.64 7.73
C ALA A 145 5.18 -12.28 8.46
N ILE A 146 4.83 -11.16 7.81
CA ILE A 146 4.91 -9.82 8.44
C ILE A 146 3.94 -9.71 9.62
N GLU A 147 2.70 -10.22 9.49
CA GLU A 147 1.70 -10.19 10.55
C GLU A 147 2.08 -11.09 11.74
N GLN A 148 2.89 -12.13 11.50
CA GLN A 148 3.50 -12.97 12.54
C GLN A 148 4.79 -12.40 13.10
N GLU A 149 5.19 -11.18 12.68
CA GLU A 149 6.47 -10.54 13.03
C GLU A 149 7.72 -11.33 12.60
N ASP A 150 7.56 -12.33 11.73
CA ASP A 150 8.66 -13.08 11.13
C ASP A 150 9.24 -12.32 9.92
N PHE A 151 9.92 -11.21 10.23
CA PHE A 151 10.48 -10.32 9.21
C PHE A 151 11.61 -10.95 8.40
N GLU A 152 12.31 -11.94 8.97
CA GLU A 152 13.36 -12.69 8.29
C GLU A 152 12.77 -13.53 7.15
N THR A 153 11.76 -14.35 7.46
CA THR A 153 11.03 -15.14 6.45
C THR A 153 10.37 -14.23 5.42
N ALA A 154 9.75 -13.13 5.85
CA ALA A 154 9.13 -12.19 4.92
C ALA A 154 10.14 -11.59 3.95
N ALA A 155 11.34 -11.18 4.41
CA ALA A 155 12.40 -10.65 3.55
C ALA A 155 12.95 -11.70 2.59
N ALA A 156 13.11 -12.95 3.04
CA ALA A 156 13.53 -14.07 2.19
C ALA A 156 12.52 -14.34 1.07
N LEU A 157 11.21 -14.42 1.39
CA LEU A 157 10.14 -14.60 0.41
C LEU A 157 10.07 -13.46 -0.61
N CYS A 158 10.35 -12.22 -0.17
CA CYS A 158 10.43 -11.07 -1.09
C CYS A 158 11.58 -11.22 -2.09
N THR A 159 12.76 -11.61 -1.61
CA THR A 159 13.96 -11.79 -2.43
C THR A 159 13.78 -12.94 -3.43
N GLU A 160 13.28 -14.09 -2.96
CA GLU A 160 12.96 -15.24 -3.82
C GLU A 160 11.98 -14.87 -4.94
N ARG A 161 10.90 -14.16 -4.59
CA ARG A 161 9.90 -13.70 -5.57
C ARG A 161 10.52 -12.76 -6.60
N PHE A 162 11.41 -11.86 -6.16
CA PHE A 162 12.13 -10.95 -7.04
C PHE A 162 13.04 -11.71 -8.02
N GLU A 163 13.86 -12.64 -7.53
CA GLU A 163 14.80 -13.43 -8.30
C GLU A 163 14.09 -14.33 -9.32
N ALA A 164 13.01 -14.99 -8.90
CA ALA A 164 12.20 -15.86 -9.75
C ALA A 164 11.25 -15.10 -10.71
N ARG A 165 11.26 -13.76 -10.71
CA ARG A 165 10.37 -12.92 -11.56
C ARG A 165 8.89 -13.29 -11.46
N GLN A 166 8.44 -13.73 -10.29
CA GLN A 166 7.04 -14.09 -10.04
C GLN A 166 6.11 -12.86 -10.13
N PRO A 167 4.78 -13.04 -10.28
CA PRO A 167 3.86 -11.91 -10.31
C PRO A 167 4.09 -10.93 -9.14
N TYR A 168 4.10 -9.62 -9.45
CA TYR A 168 4.37 -8.54 -8.48
C TYR A 168 5.78 -8.52 -7.85
N TRP A 169 6.78 -9.10 -8.53
CA TRP A 169 8.15 -9.17 -8.06
C TRP A 169 8.79 -7.82 -7.69
N LEU A 170 8.47 -6.73 -8.42
CA LEU A 170 8.95 -5.39 -8.08
C LEU A 170 8.30 -4.85 -6.81
N TYR A 171 7.03 -5.17 -6.59
CA TYR A 171 6.33 -4.79 -5.37
C TYR A 171 6.88 -5.57 -4.17
N ALA A 172 7.15 -6.86 -4.34
CA ALA A 172 7.81 -7.67 -3.32
C ALA A 172 9.22 -7.15 -3.01
N ALA A 173 10.02 -6.79 -4.03
CA ALA A 173 11.34 -6.20 -3.80
C ALA A 173 11.27 -4.91 -2.96
N ARG A 174 10.28 -4.06 -3.19
CA ARG A 174 10.08 -2.85 -2.38
C ARG A 174 9.80 -3.17 -0.91
N ILE A 175 8.93 -4.15 -0.64
CA ILE A 175 8.68 -4.63 0.73
C ILE A 175 9.97 -5.23 1.31
N GLY A 176 10.65 -6.09 0.55
CA GLY A 176 11.87 -6.78 0.98
C GLY A 176 12.99 -5.81 1.36
N THR A 177 13.20 -4.73 0.60
CA THR A 177 14.20 -3.72 0.93
C THR A 177 13.90 -3.00 2.23
N GLU A 178 12.64 -2.64 2.50
CA GLU A 178 12.23 -2.03 3.78
C GLU A 178 12.40 -2.98 4.96
N LEU A 179 12.07 -4.26 4.78
CA LEU A 179 12.29 -5.29 5.81
C LEU A 179 13.78 -5.48 6.12
N LEU A 180 14.63 -5.56 5.09
CA LEU A 180 16.07 -5.69 5.24
C LEU A 180 16.69 -4.49 5.96
N LEU A 181 16.24 -3.27 5.66
CA LEU A 181 16.67 -2.07 6.39
C LEU A 181 16.25 -2.14 7.86
N ARG A 182 14.99 -2.49 8.13
CA ARG A 182 14.47 -2.66 9.50
C ARG A 182 15.25 -3.71 10.30
N LEU A 183 15.71 -4.78 9.66
CA LEU A 183 16.53 -5.83 10.25
C LEU A 183 18.01 -5.43 10.40
N GLY A 184 18.41 -4.21 10.01
CA GLY A 184 19.80 -3.77 10.00
C GLY A 184 20.67 -4.43 8.93
N ARG A 185 20.07 -5.13 7.97
CA ARG A 185 20.79 -5.85 6.91
C ARG A 185 21.07 -4.93 5.72
N HIS A 186 21.71 -3.80 5.98
CA HIS A 186 21.93 -2.71 5.02
C HIS A 186 22.65 -3.15 3.74
N ALA A 187 23.62 -4.09 3.84
CA ALA A 187 24.33 -4.61 2.68
C ALA A 187 23.40 -5.39 1.74
N GLN A 188 22.53 -6.22 2.31
CA GLN A 188 21.55 -6.99 1.53
C GLN A 188 20.46 -6.08 0.92
N ALA A 189 20.00 -5.09 1.69
CA ALA A 189 19.05 -4.09 1.19
C ALA A 189 19.64 -3.34 -0.02
N ARG A 190 20.90 -2.88 0.07
CA ARG A 190 21.60 -2.23 -1.02
C ARG A 190 21.71 -3.14 -2.25
N THR A 191 22.12 -4.39 -2.09
CA THR A 191 22.21 -5.35 -3.19
C THR A 191 20.86 -5.54 -3.89
N LEU A 192 19.76 -5.63 -3.13
CA LEU A 192 18.43 -5.76 -3.71
C LEU A 192 17.99 -4.47 -4.44
N PHE A 193 18.27 -3.28 -3.89
CA PHE A 193 18.03 -2.02 -4.59
C PHE A 193 18.79 -1.94 -5.92
N GLU A 194 20.10 -2.28 -5.91
CA GLU A 194 20.94 -2.30 -7.11
C GLU A 194 20.42 -3.29 -8.15
N ALA A 195 19.95 -4.47 -7.74
CA ALA A 195 19.33 -5.46 -8.61
C ALA A 195 18.00 -4.97 -9.22
N VAL A 196 17.20 -4.23 -8.44
CA VAL A 196 15.99 -3.55 -8.96
C VAL A 196 16.35 -2.52 -10.01
N ILE A 197 17.36 -1.68 -9.75
CA ILE A 197 17.83 -0.65 -10.69
C ILE A 197 18.31 -1.28 -11.99
N ALA A 198 19.08 -2.37 -11.93
CA ALA A 198 19.56 -3.11 -13.10
C ALA A 198 18.41 -3.70 -13.94
N ALA A 199 17.33 -4.12 -13.28
CA ALA A 199 16.15 -4.66 -13.95
C ALA A 199 15.22 -3.55 -14.48
N ARG A 200 15.06 -2.49 -13.70
CA ARG A 200 14.28 -1.29 -14.00
C ARG A 200 14.83 -0.09 -13.19
N ALA A 201 15.21 0.97 -13.88
CA ALA A 201 15.73 2.17 -13.24
C ALA A 201 14.59 2.95 -12.54
N LEU A 202 14.13 2.43 -11.41
CA LEU A 202 13.02 3.02 -10.64
C LEU A 202 13.55 4.07 -9.65
N PRO A 203 12.95 5.28 -9.58
CA PRO A 203 13.39 6.35 -8.68
C PRO A 203 13.51 5.92 -7.22
N TRP A 204 12.51 5.24 -6.67
CA TRP A 204 12.53 4.77 -5.29
C TRP A 204 13.70 3.83 -4.97
N ALA A 205 14.12 3.00 -5.92
CA ALA A 205 15.26 2.09 -5.71
C ALA A 205 16.58 2.85 -5.69
N LYS A 206 16.72 3.88 -6.53
CA LYS A 206 17.90 4.76 -6.54
C LYS A 206 18.04 5.51 -5.22
N LEU A 207 16.95 6.09 -4.70
CA LEU A 207 16.92 6.71 -3.36
C LEU A 207 17.20 5.71 -2.24
N GLY A 208 16.69 4.49 -2.38
CA GLY A 208 16.91 3.40 -1.43
C GLY A 208 18.39 3.02 -1.27
N VAL A 209 19.18 3.07 -2.33
CA VAL A 209 20.64 2.87 -2.24
C VAL A 209 21.29 3.92 -1.33
N ALA A 210 20.96 5.20 -1.53
CA ALA A 210 21.49 6.28 -0.68
C ALA A 210 21.05 6.11 0.78
N ARG A 211 19.78 5.73 1.02
CA ARG A 211 19.27 5.45 2.37
C ARG A 211 20.05 4.31 3.03
N ALA A 212 20.24 3.18 2.36
CA ALA A 212 21.02 2.05 2.89
C ALA A 212 22.48 2.45 3.20
N GLN A 213 23.07 3.34 2.41
CA GLN A 213 24.41 3.90 2.66
C GLN A 213 24.42 4.78 3.92
N ILE A 214 23.43 5.64 4.13
CA ILE A 214 23.30 6.47 5.33
C ILE A 214 23.17 5.58 6.58
N GLU A 215 22.26 4.64 6.57
CA GLU A 215 21.99 3.76 7.70
C GLU A 215 23.18 2.82 8.03
N SER A 216 24.03 2.53 7.03
CA SER A 216 25.30 1.80 7.23
C SER A 216 26.50 2.69 7.59
N GLY A 217 26.30 3.99 7.85
CA GLY A 217 27.36 4.93 8.22
C GLY A 217 28.23 5.43 7.05
N GLN A 218 27.86 5.17 5.79
CA GLN A 218 28.60 5.54 4.59
C GLN A 218 28.15 6.91 4.02
N ALA A 219 28.09 7.94 4.85
CA ALA A 219 27.51 9.25 4.51
C ALA A 219 28.13 9.88 3.26
N ALA A 220 29.45 9.80 3.08
CA ALA A 220 30.13 10.35 1.91
C ALA A 220 29.67 9.70 0.60
N ARG A 221 29.43 8.38 0.60
CA ARG A 221 28.89 7.66 -0.56
C ARG A 221 27.45 8.04 -0.83
N ALA A 222 26.65 8.17 0.22
CA ALA A 222 25.25 8.57 0.07
C ALA A 222 25.12 9.96 -0.57
N ILE A 223 25.95 10.93 -0.15
CA ILE A 223 26.01 12.27 -0.73
C ILE A 223 26.33 12.17 -2.24
N SER A 224 27.35 11.39 -2.61
CA SER A 224 27.72 11.22 -4.03
C SER A 224 26.59 10.57 -4.83
N THR A 225 25.91 9.57 -4.27
CA THR A 225 24.75 8.90 -4.90
C THR A 225 23.61 9.91 -5.12
N LEU A 226 23.26 10.72 -4.11
CA LEU A 226 22.19 11.71 -4.20
C LEU A 226 22.53 12.84 -5.19
N GLN A 227 23.79 13.33 -5.20
CA GLN A 227 24.24 14.31 -6.17
C GLN A 227 24.16 13.79 -7.62
N GLY A 228 24.50 12.51 -7.84
CA GLY A 228 24.32 11.86 -9.13
C GLY A 228 22.87 11.86 -9.59
N LEU A 229 21.93 11.55 -8.67
CA LEU A 229 20.49 11.54 -8.97
C LEU A 229 19.96 12.92 -9.35
N LEU A 230 20.38 13.98 -8.66
CA LEU A 230 20.00 15.36 -8.98
C LEU A 230 20.53 15.80 -10.35
N GLY A 231 21.68 15.27 -10.78
CA GLY A 231 22.23 15.53 -12.09
C GLY A 231 21.55 14.80 -13.25
N GLU A 232 20.91 13.64 -12.94
CA GLU A 232 20.22 12.82 -13.95
C GLU A 232 18.78 13.25 -14.20
N ASP A 233 18.10 13.78 -13.19
CA ASP A 233 16.67 14.11 -13.26
C ASP A 233 16.33 15.33 -12.40
N ALA A 234 16.00 16.45 -13.06
CA ALA A 234 15.58 17.68 -12.37
C ALA A 234 14.29 17.52 -11.52
N SER A 235 13.55 16.41 -11.67
CA SER A 235 12.35 16.12 -10.87
C SER A 235 12.64 15.60 -9.45
N PHE A 236 13.92 15.36 -9.13
CA PHE A 236 14.36 15.02 -7.76
C PHE A 236 14.68 16.25 -6.88
N ALA A 237 14.59 17.47 -7.41
CA ALA A 237 14.91 18.71 -6.69
C ALA A 237 13.73 19.29 -5.91
#